data_f85223e44e7f3d2830ec7c7e34af00a2
#
_entry.id   f85223e44e7f3d2830ec7c7e34af00a2
#
_cell.length_a   1.000
_cell.length_b   1.000
_cell.length_c   1.000
_cell.angle_alpha   90.00
_cell.angle_beta   90.00
_cell.angle_gamma   90.00
#
_symmetry.space_group_name_H-M   'P 1'
#
loop_
_entity.id
_entity.type
_entity.pdbx_description
1 polymer ?
#
loop_
_entity_poly.entity_id
_entity_poly.type
_entity_poly.pdbx_seq_one_letter_code
_entity_poly.pdbx_strand_id
1 'polypeptide(L)'
;VRKFQRICVLFAVFAVLFAGLAVSPSMAAGGDTFPNRPVTLVIPYGLGSGDHEARTFGRIMEKHLGETMVPSNHEGGSGAIGISFLLAQPADGYAVSFMSATIAFGMASGNLKFAATDIQPLGTFNADYLCFAVEKDSPFKTLDDMVKFAKEKPGYMNVGGTNVNGAHHVFANLFFKDADIKAQYIPYNGSNQTLVALLGKNLDVMVTSPSTIRQHVAVGDIRILAVSTSARVKEFPEVPTCKELGYEAIDDFLNFRGYFVKPGTPEDVLKVLDEAFKKAYHDPEYQAFIEKEQLVPFYKGRPEVGEYFNKFVAQAEELIKGGK
;
A
#
# COMPACT_ATOMS: atom_id res chain seq x y z
N VAL A 1 -27.76 11.23 75.72
CA VAL A 1 -28.90 10.68 74.93
C VAL A 1 -29.34 11.67 73.86
N ARG A 2 -29.44 13.00 74.10
CA ARG A 2 -29.91 14.04 73.15
C ARG A 2 -28.94 14.33 71.97
N LYS A 3 -27.64 14.08 72.12
CA LYS A 3 -26.66 14.24 70.97
C LYS A 3 -26.70 13.12 69.99
N PHE A 4 -27.07 11.89 70.41
CA PHE A 4 -27.11 10.73 69.47
C PHE A 4 -28.37 10.75 68.59
N GLN A 5 -29.48 11.30 69.04
CA GLN A 5 -30.70 11.45 68.25
C GLN A 5 -30.56 12.49 67.13
N ARG A 6 -29.74 13.54 67.30
CA ARG A 6 -29.49 14.55 66.25
C ARG A 6 -28.58 14.05 65.08
N ILE A 7 -27.72 13.10 65.37
CA ILE A 7 -26.84 12.51 64.35
C ILE A 7 -27.63 11.52 63.47
N CYS A 8 -28.57 10.74 64.05
CA CYS A 8 -29.39 9.85 63.25
C CYS A 8 -30.38 10.53 62.33
N VAL A 9 -30.89 11.74 62.70
CA VAL A 9 -31.79 12.46 61.83
C VAL A 9 -31.06 13.17 60.68
N LEU A 10 -29.82 13.58 60.86
CA LEU A 10 -28.99 14.11 59.77
C LEU A 10 -28.56 13.05 58.73
N PHE A 11 -28.34 11.81 59.15
CA PHE A 11 -28.05 10.70 58.22
C PHE A 11 -29.28 10.24 57.44
N ALA A 12 -30.49 10.31 58.03
CA ALA A 12 -31.73 9.95 57.34
C ALA A 12 -32.12 10.95 56.25
N VAL A 13 -31.83 12.26 56.45
CA VAL A 13 -32.10 13.31 55.45
C VAL A 13 -31.12 13.29 54.31
N PHE A 14 -29.86 12.84 54.52
CA PHE A 14 -28.88 12.69 53.45
C PHE A 14 -29.13 11.47 52.60
N ALA A 15 -29.72 10.37 53.15
CA ALA A 15 -30.05 9.15 52.39
C ALA A 15 -31.28 9.34 51.48
N VAL A 16 -32.18 10.25 51.76
CA VAL A 16 -33.37 10.53 50.92
C VAL A 16 -33.05 11.49 49.77
N LEU A 17 -31.99 12.31 49.88
CA LEU A 17 -31.55 13.21 48.79
C LEU A 17 -30.70 12.51 47.74
N PHE A 18 -30.18 11.27 47.98
CA PHE A 18 -29.41 10.51 47.01
C PHE A 18 -30.25 9.50 46.21
N ALA A 19 -31.50 9.25 46.56
CA ALA A 19 -32.40 8.34 45.87
C ALA A 19 -33.16 8.94 44.66
N GLY A 20 -32.91 10.23 44.35
CA GLY A 20 -33.62 10.97 43.28
C GLY A 20 -32.84 11.17 41.98
N LEU A 21 -31.55 10.80 41.92
CA LEU A 21 -30.79 10.79 40.69
C LEU A 21 -30.79 9.37 40.10
N ALA A 22 -31.98 8.88 39.71
CA ALA A 22 -32.04 7.90 38.65
C ALA A 22 -31.48 8.59 37.39
N VAL A 23 -30.19 8.39 37.18
CA VAL A 23 -29.60 8.58 35.84
C VAL A 23 -30.34 7.63 34.95
N SER A 24 -31.42 8.09 34.33
CA SER A 24 -31.97 7.42 33.17
C SER A 24 -30.80 7.21 32.22
N PRO A 25 -30.49 5.98 31.73
CA PRO A 25 -29.61 5.88 30.62
C PRO A 25 -30.27 6.70 29.51
N SER A 26 -29.67 7.84 29.18
CA SER A 26 -29.98 8.53 27.94
C SER A 26 -29.69 7.51 26.86
N MET A 27 -30.73 6.81 26.45
CA MET A 27 -30.71 6.18 25.16
C MET A 27 -30.53 7.34 24.16
N ALA A 28 -29.30 7.62 23.81
CA ALA A 28 -28.98 8.35 22.60
C ALA A 28 -29.51 7.51 21.45
N ALA A 29 -30.85 7.60 21.26
CA ALA A 29 -31.51 7.16 20.04
C ALA A 29 -31.32 8.27 19.02
N GLY A 30 -30.21 8.25 18.41
CA GLY A 30 -29.79 8.95 17.24
C GLY A 30 -28.48 8.29 16.86
N GLY A 31 -28.55 7.08 16.30
CA GLY A 31 -27.37 6.42 15.79
C GLY A 31 -26.80 7.32 14.70
N ASP A 32 -25.71 8.04 15.05
CA ASP A 32 -24.94 8.75 14.05
C ASP A 32 -24.58 7.72 12.96
N THR A 33 -25.24 7.85 11.83
CA THR A 33 -25.01 6.95 10.70
C THR A 33 -23.58 7.13 10.23
N PHE A 34 -22.81 6.05 10.20
CA PHE A 34 -21.45 6.07 9.60
C PHE A 34 -21.55 6.34 8.10
N PRO A 35 -20.67 7.21 7.53
CA PRO A 35 -19.79 8.16 8.23
C PRO A 35 -20.49 9.49 8.53
N ASN A 36 -20.14 10.14 9.63
CA ASN A 36 -20.60 11.47 10.02
C ASN A 36 -19.45 12.45 10.33
N ARG A 37 -18.23 12.04 10.00
CA ARG A 37 -16.99 12.83 10.14
C ARG A 37 -15.95 12.32 9.15
N PRO A 38 -14.90 13.10 8.86
CA PRO A 38 -13.85 12.69 7.94
C PRO A 38 -13.19 11.36 8.31
N VAL A 39 -12.87 10.57 7.29
CA VAL A 39 -12.14 9.29 7.40
C VAL A 39 -10.66 9.53 7.14
N THR A 40 -9.79 9.04 8.00
CA THR A 40 -8.34 9.11 7.79
C THR A 40 -7.90 8.05 6.78
N LEU A 41 -7.28 8.48 5.67
CA LEU A 41 -6.62 7.60 4.73
C LEU A 41 -5.14 7.48 5.10
N VAL A 42 -4.78 6.40 5.77
CA VAL A 42 -3.40 6.10 6.18
C VAL A 42 -2.62 5.61 4.97
N ILE A 43 -1.51 6.29 4.63
CA ILE A 43 -0.61 5.90 3.55
C ILE A 43 0.72 5.49 4.19
N PRO A 44 1.08 4.18 4.21
CA PRO A 44 2.25 3.68 4.95
C PRO A 44 3.58 3.89 4.21
N TYR A 45 3.61 4.74 3.19
CA TYR A 45 4.75 5.00 2.33
C TYR A 45 4.99 6.49 2.12
N GLY A 46 6.20 6.83 1.65
CA GLY A 46 6.53 8.16 1.16
C GLY A 46 5.91 8.46 -0.20
N LEU A 47 6.13 9.70 -0.66
CA LEU A 47 5.58 10.18 -1.93
C LEU A 47 6.06 9.36 -3.13
N GLY A 48 5.16 9.09 -4.05
CA GLY A 48 5.40 8.32 -5.28
C GLY A 48 4.10 7.83 -5.91
N SER A 49 4.20 6.85 -6.84
CA SER A 49 3.03 6.31 -7.55
C SER A 49 1.96 5.80 -6.58
N GLY A 50 2.34 4.98 -5.60
CA GLY A 50 1.39 4.43 -4.63
C GLY A 50 0.66 5.49 -3.80
N ASP A 51 1.36 6.56 -3.37
CA ASP A 51 0.73 7.69 -2.68
C ASP A 51 -0.26 8.43 -3.61
N HIS A 52 0.15 8.70 -4.86
CA HIS A 52 -0.70 9.34 -5.85
C HIS A 52 -1.96 8.52 -6.16
N GLU A 53 -1.82 7.21 -6.35
CA GLU A 53 -2.93 6.30 -6.62
C GLU A 53 -3.89 6.20 -5.42
N ALA A 54 -3.35 6.08 -4.20
CA ALA A 54 -4.15 6.05 -2.98
C ALA A 54 -4.98 7.32 -2.83
N ARG A 55 -4.39 8.50 -2.99
CA ARG A 55 -5.09 9.79 -2.91
C ARG A 55 -6.15 9.95 -4.00
N THR A 56 -5.84 9.53 -5.22
CA THR A 56 -6.78 9.63 -6.35
C THR A 56 -8.00 8.76 -6.12
N PHE A 57 -7.79 7.48 -5.73
CA PHE A 57 -8.90 6.59 -5.43
C PHE A 57 -9.70 7.05 -4.21
N GLY A 58 -9.02 7.52 -3.13
CA GLY A 58 -9.66 8.05 -1.94
C GLY A 58 -10.57 9.24 -2.24
N ARG A 59 -10.09 10.22 -3.03
CA ARG A 59 -10.88 11.38 -3.45
C ARG A 59 -12.11 10.98 -4.29
N ILE A 60 -11.99 9.97 -5.12
CA ILE A 60 -13.15 9.47 -5.88
C ILE A 60 -14.12 8.73 -4.94
N MET A 61 -13.60 7.96 -3.98
CA MET A 61 -14.41 7.27 -2.99
C MET A 61 -15.20 8.22 -2.09
N GLU A 62 -14.68 9.43 -1.78
CA GLU A 62 -15.41 10.49 -1.05
C GLU A 62 -16.78 10.78 -1.63
N LYS A 63 -16.92 10.82 -2.97
CA LYS A 63 -18.18 11.09 -3.65
C LYS A 63 -19.27 10.07 -3.33
N HIS A 64 -18.85 8.84 -3.06
CA HIS A 64 -19.75 7.71 -2.80
C HIS A 64 -19.89 7.40 -1.32
N LEU A 65 -18.95 7.86 -0.51
CA LEU A 65 -18.95 7.72 0.95
C LEU A 65 -19.76 8.83 1.62
N GLY A 66 -19.80 10.02 1.01
CA GLY A 66 -20.48 11.19 1.55
C GLY A 66 -19.68 11.97 2.57
N GLU A 67 -18.43 11.58 2.84
CA GLU A 67 -17.50 12.22 3.76
C GLU A 67 -16.09 12.27 3.20
N THR A 68 -15.29 13.24 3.65
CA THR A 68 -13.92 13.43 3.18
C THR A 68 -12.99 12.32 3.66
N MET A 69 -12.11 11.84 2.78
CA MET A 69 -10.98 10.97 3.13
C MET A 69 -9.70 11.79 3.23
N VAL A 70 -9.20 11.99 4.44
CA VAL A 70 -8.03 12.84 4.73
C VAL A 70 -6.74 12.01 4.65
N PRO A 71 -5.88 12.20 3.62
CA PRO A 71 -4.65 11.44 3.50
C PRO A 71 -3.62 11.82 4.56
N SER A 72 -3.00 10.81 5.18
CA SER A 72 -1.96 10.95 6.20
C SER A 72 -0.83 9.95 5.94
N ASN A 73 0.36 10.45 5.57
CA ASN A 73 1.53 9.60 5.34
C ASN A 73 2.21 9.22 6.66
N HIS A 74 2.43 7.92 6.84
CA HIS A 74 3.14 7.33 7.97
C HIS A 74 4.22 6.39 7.44
N GLU A 75 5.26 6.96 6.84
CA GLU A 75 6.33 6.24 6.17
C GLU A 75 7.33 5.62 7.14
N GLY A 76 7.94 4.51 6.73
CA GLY A 76 9.04 3.85 7.42
C GLY A 76 8.76 2.38 7.79
N GLY A 77 9.85 1.65 8.01
CA GLY A 77 9.80 0.21 8.33
C GLY A 77 9.08 -0.64 7.28
N SER A 78 9.17 -0.27 6.00
CA SER A 78 8.45 -0.95 4.89
C SER A 78 6.92 -0.99 5.07
N GLY A 79 6.37 0.04 5.73
CA GLY A 79 4.93 0.17 6.03
C GLY A 79 4.56 -0.16 7.48
N ALA A 80 5.51 -0.64 8.30
CA ALA A 80 5.23 -1.00 9.69
C ALA A 80 4.66 0.16 10.52
N ILE A 81 5.17 1.39 10.31
CA ILE A 81 4.71 2.57 11.05
C ILE A 81 3.25 2.88 10.71
N GLY A 82 2.89 2.89 9.43
CA GLY A 82 1.51 3.13 9.00
C GLY A 82 0.53 2.05 9.47
N ILE A 83 0.93 0.77 9.39
CA ILE A 83 0.10 -0.34 9.91
C ILE A 83 -0.08 -0.20 11.41
N SER A 84 1.00 0.08 12.17
CA SER A 84 0.91 0.28 13.63
C SER A 84 -0.01 1.46 13.98
N PHE A 85 0.07 2.55 13.21
CA PHE A 85 -0.83 3.69 13.39
C PHE A 85 -2.29 3.28 13.18
N LEU A 86 -2.62 2.56 12.08
CA LEU A 86 -3.98 2.07 11.85
C LEU A 86 -4.46 1.18 13.00
N LEU A 87 -3.64 0.22 13.43
CA LEU A 87 -4.01 -0.74 14.48
C LEU A 87 -4.18 -0.09 15.85
N ALA A 88 -3.60 1.09 16.08
CA ALA A 88 -3.80 1.89 17.28
C ALA A 88 -5.15 2.67 17.26
N GLN A 89 -5.77 2.85 16.09
CA GLN A 89 -7.06 3.53 15.97
C GLN A 89 -8.21 2.64 16.47
N PRO A 90 -9.38 3.20 16.84
CA PRO A 90 -10.61 2.44 17.05
C PRO A 90 -10.97 1.60 15.81
N ALA A 91 -11.61 0.45 16.00
CA ALA A 91 -12.14 -0.37 14.91
C ALA A 91 -13.56 0.12 14.53
N ASP A 92 -13.68 1.38 14.14
CA ASP A 92 -14.94 2.08 13.86
C ASP A 92 -15.09 2.53 12.40
N GLY A 93 -14.12 2.17 11.54
CA GLY A 93 -14.12 2.48 10.10
C GLY A 93 -13.59 3.88 9.75
N TYR A 94 -13.28 4.74 10.72
CA TYR A 94 -12.75 6.10 10.47
C TYR A 94 -11.24 6.15 10.19
N ALA A 95 -10.58 5.00 10.15
CA ALA A 95 -9.22 4.85 9.63
C ALA A 95 -9.19 3.72 8.61
N VAL A 96 -8.83 4.06 7.38
CA VAL A 96 -8.65 3.16 6.25
C VAL A 96 -7.20 3.26 5.81
N SER A 97 -6.53 2.16 5.55
CA SER A 97 -5.13 2.19 5.11
C SER A 97 -4.95 1.70 3.68
N PHE A 98 -4.02 2.34 2.99
CA PHE A 98 -3.57 1.88 1.68
C PHE A 98 -2.83 0.55 1.81
N MET A 99 -3.11 -0.36 0.87
CA MET A 99 -2.52 -1.69 0.75
C MET A 99 -1.78 -1.85 -0.57
N SER A 100 -0.65 -2.54 -0.52
CA SER A 100 0.06 -2.97 -1.73
C SER A 100 0.71 -4.34 -1.52
N ALA A 101 1.19 -4.98 -2.58
CA ALA A 101 1.95 -6.22 -2.50
C ALA A 101 3.17 -6.12 -1.56
N THR A 102 3.71 -4.91 -1.36
CA THR A 102 4.82 -4.66 -0.41
C THR A 102 4.48 -5.12 1.01
N ILE A 103 3.24 -4.92 1.47
CA ILE A 103 2.80 -5.38 2.81
C ILE A 103 2.84 -6.92 2.88
N ALA A 104 2.32 -7.59 1.87
CA ALA A 104 2.32 -9.05 1.81
C ALA A 104 3.76 -9.63 1.79
N PHE A 105 4.65 -9.07 0.96
CA PHE A 105 6.07 -9.46 0.95
C PHE A 105 6.78 -9.15 2.27
N GLY A 106 6.47 -8.02 2.90
CA GLY A 106 6.98 -7.66 4.22
C GLY A 106 6.58 -8.65 5.30
N MET A 107 5.33 -9.12 5.30
CA MET A 107 4.83 -10.17 6.19
C MET A 107 5.52 -11.51 5.90
N ALA A 108 5.54 -11.94 4.65
CA ALA A 108 6.12 -13.19 4.20
C ALA A 108 7.63 -13.31 4.52
N SER A 109 8.37 -12.21 4.43
CA SER A 109 9.81 -12.16 4.77
C SER A 109 10.07 -12.10 6.28
N GLY A 110 9.04 -11.88 7.11
CA GLY A 110 9.15 -11.61 8.54
C GLY A 110 9.72 -10.20 8.87
N ASN A 111 9.85 -9.33 7.87
CA ASN A 111 10.25 -7.93 8.07
C ASN A 111 9.14 -7.13 8.77
N LEU A 112 7.88 -7.37 8.39
CA LEU A 112 6.71 -6.89 9.12
C LEU A 112 6.29 -7.94 10.16
N LYS A 113 6.17 -7.53 11.43
CA LYS A 113 5.77 -8.39 12.55
C LYS A 113 4.24 -8.47 12.72
N PHE A 114 3.51 -8.37 11.62
CA PHE A 114 2.07 -8.47 11.53
C PHE A 114 1.70 -9.73 10.75
N ALA A 115 0.64 -10.41 11.17
CA ALA A 115 0.04 -11.50 10.42
C ALA A 115 -0.99 -10.96 9.40
N ALA A 116 -1.31 -11.74 8.39
CA ALA A 116 -2.37 -11.38 7.44
C ALA A 116 -3.73 -11.16 8.11
N THR A 117 -3.97 -11.84 9.25
CA THR A 117 -5.17 -11.67 10.09
C THR A 117 -5.22 -10.37 10.88
N ASP A 118 -4.11 -9.64 11.00
CA ASP A 118 -4.06 -8.35 11.71
C ASP A 118 -4.57 -7.19 10.83
N ILE A 119 -4.89 -7.45 9.58
CA ILE A 119 -5.52 -6.49 8.67
C ILE A 119 -6.78 -7.10 8.05
N GLN A 120 -7.75 -6.27 7.74
CA GLN A 120 -9.00 -6.67 7.08
C GLN A 120 -9.12 -5.98 5.72
N PRO A 121 -8.77 -6.66 4.61
CA PRO A 121 -8.87 -6.06 3.27
C PRO A 121 -10.30 -5.65 2.93
N LEU A 122 -10.46 -4.45 2.35
CA LEU A 122 -11.70 -3.94 1.76
C LEU A 122 -11.78 -4.29 0.29
N GLY A 123 -10.70 -4.11 -0.45
CA GLY A 123 -10.64 -4.40 -1.86
C GLY A 123 -9.33 -3.99 -2.50
N THR A 124 -9.10 -4.49 -3.72
CA THR A 124 -8.06 -4.00 -4.63
C THR A 124 -8.68 -3.17 -5.73
N PHE A 125 -7.96 -2.18 -6.24
CA PHE A 125 -8.48 -1.27 -7.27
C PHE A 125 -7.61 -1.19 -8.52
N ASN A 126 -6.31 -1.45 -8.45
CA ASN A 126 -5.41 -1.59 -9.60
C ASN A 126 -4.17 -2.41 -9.23
N ALA A 127 -3.32 -2.63 -10.21
CA ALA A 127 -1.96 -3.09 -10.02
C ALA A 127 -1.01 -2.31 -10.95
N ASP A 128 0.24 -2.21 -10.53
CA ASP A 128 1.35 -1.73 -11.34
C ASP A 128 2.21 -2.91 -11.79
N TYR A 129 2.75 -2.81 -12.99
CA TYR A 129 3.91 -3.60 -13.42
C TYR A 129 5.20 -2.83 -13.09
N LEU A 130 6.31 -3.55 -12.98
CA LEU A 130 7.61 -2.98 -12.65
C LEU A 130 8.53 -2.95 -13.87
N CYS A 131 9.54 -2.09 -13.80
CA CYS A 131 10.56 -1.96 -14.84
C CYS A 131 11.94 -1.67 -14.23
N PHE A 132 12.98 -1.98 -15.02
CA PHE A 132 14.32 -1.46 -14.81
C PHE A 132 14.49 -0.18 -15.61
N ALA A 133 14.90 0.89 -14.94
CA ALA A 133 15.09 2.20 -15.56
C ALA A 133 16.47 2.78 -15.22
N VAL A 134 17.04 3.54 -16.15
CA VAL A 134 18.34 4.19 -16.03
C VAL A 134 18.26 5.64 -16.48
N GLU A 135 19.18 6.47 -15.98
CA GLU A 135 19.37 7.85 -16.45
C GLU A 135 19.87 7.83 -17.91
N LYS A 136 19.57 8.88 -18.68
CA LYS A 136 19.85 8.98 -20.14
C LYS A 136 21.30 8.73 -20.52
N ASP A 137 22.25 9.24 -19.71
CA ASP A 137 23.69 9.14 -19.96
C ASP A 137 24.28 7.81 -19.44
N SER A 138 23.45 6.94 -18.81
CA SER A 138 23.88 5.63 -18.34
C SER A 138 24.60 4.84 -19.46
N PRO A 139 25.68 4.11 -19.14
CA PRO A 139 26.31 3.20 -20.08
C PRO A 139 25.40 2.05 -20.49
N PHE A 140 24.36 1.74 -19.71
CA PHE A 140 23.40 0.68 -20.01
C PHE A 140 22.36 1.17 -21.02
N LYS A 141 22.42 0.65 -22.24
CA LYS A 141 21.46 0.94 -23.31
C LYS A 141 20.36 -0.13 -23.38
N THR A 142 20.69 -1.33 -22.93
CA THR A 142 19.83 -2.52 -22.88
C THR A 142 19.91 -3.20 -21.51
N LEU A 143 18.98 -4.12 -21.22
CA LEU A 143 19.06 -4.96 -20.02
C LEU A 143 20.32 -5.86 -20.06
N ASP A 144 20.71 -6.31 -21.24
CA ASP A 144 21.92 -7.15 -21.41
C ASP A 144 23.20 -6.39 -21.06
N ASP A 145 23.30 -5.08 -21.37
CA ASP A 145 24.44 -4.25 -20.93
C ASP A 145 24.55 -4.21 -19.41
N MET A 146 23.39 -4.06 -18.74
CA MET A 146 23.30 -4.06 -17.28
C MET A 146 23.75 -5.39 -16.69
N VAL A 147 23.26 -6.51 -17.24
CA VAL A 147 23.62 -7.87 -16.80
C VAL A 147 25.11 -8.14 -17.02
N LYS A 148 25.63 -7.78 -18.19
CA LYS A 148 27.05 -7.92 -18.51
C LYS A 148 27.94 -7.17 -17.53
N PHE A 149 27.63 -5.90 -17.25
CA PHE A 149 28.35 -5.11 -16.25
C PHE A 149 28.33 -5.77 -14.86
N ALA A 150 27.16 -6.27 -14.43
CA ALA A 150 27.04 -6.90 -13.10
C ALA A 150 27.80 -8.23 -13.02
N LYS A 151 27.96 -8.97 -14.12
CA LYS A 151 28.79 -10.17 -14.21
C LYS A 151 30.29 -9.84 -14.21
N GLU A 152 30.70 -8.77 -14.88
CA GLU A 152 32.10 -8.31 -14.92
C GLU A 152 32.54 -7.69 -13.58
N LYS A 153 31.61 -7.03 -12.87
CA LYS A 153 31.86 -6.33 -11.60
C LYS A 153 30.83 -6.72 -10.54
N PRO A 154 30.90 -7.95 -9.98
CA PRO A 154 29.91 -8.41 -9.00
C PRO A 154 29.84 -7.53 -7.76
N GLY A 155 28.64 -7.07 -7.41
CA GLY A 155 28.39 -6.25 -6.22
C GLY A 155 28.72 -4.75 -6.35
N TYR A 156 29.16 -4.28 -7.51
CA TYR A 156 29.46 -2.85 -7.73
C TYR A 156 28.27 -2.05 -8.24
N MET A 157 27.26 -2.70 -8.81
CA MET A 157 26.06 -2.02 -9.33
C MET A 157 25.09 -1.69 -8.20
N ASN A 158 24.68 -0.42 -8.09
CA ASN A 158 23.70 0.07 -7.15
C ASN A 158 22.32 0.11 -7.80
N VAL A 159 21.40 -0.74 -7.36
CA VAL A 159 20.02 -0.80 -7.84
C VAL A 159 19.10 -0.22 -6.77
N GLY A 160 18.47 0.91 -7.06
CA GLY A 160 17.55 1.56 -6.13
C GLY A 160 16.10 1.11 -6.32
N GLY A 161 15.36 1.13 -5.25
CA GLY A 161 13.92 0.89 -5.25
C GLY A 161 13.30 1.19 -3.88
N THR A 162 12.04 0.86 -3.69
CA THR A 162 11.36 1.15 -2.42
C THR A 162 11.43 -0.05 -1.47
N ASN A 163 11.50 0.26 -0.18
CA ASN A 163 11.24 -0.65 0.94
C ASN A 163 12.02 -1.98 0.94
N VAL A 164 12.72 -2.25 2.03
CA VAL A 164 13.38 -3.55 2.24
C VAL A 164 12.32 -4.66 2.27
N ASN A 165 12.56 -5.75 1.52
CA ASN A 165 11.62 -6.87 1.36
C ASN A 165 10.21 -6.45 0.89
N GLY A 166 10.10 -5.29 0.25
CA GLY A 166 8.90 -4.89 -0.46
C GLY A 166 8.90 -5.36 -1.92
N ALA A 167 7.84 -5.05 -2.68
CA ALA A 167 7.66 -5.52 -4.05
C ALA A 167 8.86 -5.22 -4.96
N HIS A 168 9.43 -4.01 -4.91
CA HIS A 168 10.59 -3.63 -5.73
C HIS A 168 11.85 -4.42 -5.36
N HIS A 169 12.08 -4.67 -4.05
CA HIS A 169 13.24 -5.45 -3.59
C HIS A 169 13.10 -6.92 -3.97
N VAL A 170 11.91 -7.50 -3.79
CA VAL A 170 11.66 -8.90 -4.17
C VAL A 170 11.80 -9.07 -5.68
N PHE A 171 11.24 -8.16 -6.49
CA PHE A 171 11.41 -8.14 -7.94
C PHE A 171 12.90 -8.09 -8.34
N ALA A 172 13.68 -7.17 -7.75
CA ALA A 172 15.11 -7.07 -8.04
C ALA A 172 15.85 -8.36 -7.69
N ASN A 173 15.59 -8.95 -6.52
CA ASN A 173 16.27 -10.17 -6.08
C ASN A 173 15.92 -11.39 -6.93
N LEU A 174 14.66 -11.53 -7.34
CA LEU A 174 14.25 -12.58 -8.26
C LEU A 174 14.99 -12.46 -9.60
N PHE A 175 15.08 -11.24 -10.13
CA PHE A 175 15.85 -10.97 -11.34
C PHE A 175 17.35 -11.23 -11.15
N PHE A 176 17.96 -10.78 -10.04
CA PHE A 176 19.39 -11.01 -9.79
C PHE A 176 19.72 -12.50 -9.75
N LYS A 177 18.83 -13.30 -9.16
CA LYS A 177 18.97 -14.75 -9.12
C LYS A 177 18.81 -15.37 -10.51
N ASP A 178 17.78 -14.98 -11.25
CA ASP A 178 17.49 -15.51 -12.60
C ASP A 178 18.61 -15.18 -13.60
N ALA A 179 19.15 -13.96 -13.52
CA ALA A 179 20.27 -13.49 -14.37
C ALA A 179 21.65 -13.96 -13.90
N ASP A 180 21.75 -14.65 -12.75
CA ASP A 180 23.00 -15.02 -12.08
C ASP A 180 23.97 -13.83 -11.92
N ILE A 181 23.48 -12.75 -11.29
CA ILE A 181 24.25 -11.52 -11.04
C ILE A 181 24.23 -11.15 -9.55
N LYS A 182 25.24 -10.33 -9.16
CA LYS A 182 25.31 -9.71 -7.83
C LYS A 182 25.26 -8.19 -7.96
N ALA A 183 24.29 -7.56 -7.29
CA ALA A 183 24.13 -6.12 -7.21
C ALA A 183 23.77 -5.71 -5.77
N GLN A 184 23.95 -4.42 -5.45
CA GLN A 184 23.53 -3.86 -4.18
C GLN A 184 22.15 -3.23 -4.33
N TYR A 185 21.19 -3.63 -3.50
CA TYR A 185 19.88 -2.98 -3.46
C TYR A 185 19.89 -1.84 -2.45
N ILE A 186 19.53 -0.64 -2.88
CA ILE A 186 19.46 0.59 -2.06
C ILE A 186 17.99 0.95 -1.84
N PRO A 187 17.44 0.73 -0.63
CA PRO A 187 16.03 0.99 -0.36
C PRO A 187 15.76 2.46 -0.02
N TYR A 188 14.63 2.98 -0.51
CA TYR A 188 14.07 4.30 -0.20
C TYR A 188 12.65 4.16 0.35
N ASN A 189 12.13 5.18 1.04
CA ASN A 189 10.76 5.13 1.60
C ASN A 189 9.66 5.38 0.55
N GLY A 190 10.00 5.96 -0.61
CA GLY A 190 9.08 6.25 -1.69
C GLY A 190 9.78 6.34 -3.04
N SER A 191 9.04 6.10 -4.13
CA SER A 191 9.60 6.06 -5.49
C SER A 191 10.11 7.42 -5.97
N ASN A 192 9.56 8.55 -5.48
CA ASN A 192 10.08 9.87 -5.82
C ASN A 192 11.50 10.09 -5.25
N GLN A 193 11.79 9.61 -4.04
CA GLN A 193 13.14 9.68 -3.47
C GLN A 193 14.12 8.85 -4.29
N THR A 194 13.70 7.65 -4.74
CA THR A 194 14.51 6.79 -5.62
C THR A 194 14.78 7.47 -6.96
N LEU A 195 13.77 8.14 -7.53
CA LEU A 195 13.89 8.89 -8.79
C LEU A 195 14.92 10.03 -8.67
N VAL A 196 14.84 10.82 -7.60
CA VAL A 196 15.82 11.89 -7.34
C VAL A 196 17.23 11.32 -7.23
N ALA A 197 17.40 10.17 -6.57
CA ALA A 197 18.70 9.51 -6.44
C ALA A 197 19.24 9.01 -7.78
N LEU A 198 18.38 8.48 -8.68
CA LEU A 198 18.74 8.06 -10.03
C LEU A 198 19.20 9.26 -10.88
N LEU A 199 18.40 10.33 -10.93
CA LEU A 199 18.71 11.55 -11.69
C LEU A 199 19.96 12.25 -11.15
N GLY A 200 20.21 12.15 -9.85
CA GLY A 200 21.43 12.61 -9.17
C GLY A 200 22.66 11.69 -9.32
N LYS A 201 22.54 10.61 -10.12
CA LYS A 201 23.64 9.62 -10.38
C LYS A 201 24.16 8.93 -9.12
N ASN A 202 23.31 8.83 -8.05
CA ASN A 202 23.60 8.07 -6.85
C ASN A 202 23.18 6.58 -6.97
N LEU A 203 22.51 6.24 -8.07
CA LEU A 203 22.10 4.90 -8.45
C LEU A 203 22.50 4.65 -9.91
N ASP A 204 22.84 3.41 -10.21
CA ASP A 204 23.08 2.96 -11.59
C ASP A 204 21.77 2.59 -12.29
N VAL A 205 20.85 1.98 -11.53
CA VAL A 205 19.57 1.46 -12.02
C VAL A 205 18.48 1.74 -10.98
N MET A 206 17.27 1.97 -11.43
CA MET A 206 16.08 2.08 -10.59
C MET A 206 15.08 0.97 -10.95
N VAL A 207 14.57 0.28 -9.94
CA VAL A 207 13.35 -0.54 -10.04
C VAL A 207 12.17 0.32 -9.63
N THR A 208 11.18 0.46 -10.50
CA THR A 208 10.02 1.32 -10.27
C THR A 208 8.84 0.92 -11.15
N SER A 209 7.66 1.51 -10.87
CA SER A 209 6.54 1.49 -11.80
C SER A 209 6.75 2.57 -12.87
N PRO A 210 6.44 2.33 -14.16
CA PRO A 210 6.54 3.35 -15.20
C PRO A 210 5.74 4.62 -14.90
N SER A 211 4.61 4.53 -14.20
CA SER A 211 3.81 5.69 -13.76
C SER A 211 4.63 6.74 -13.00
N THR A 212 5.64 6.31 -12.21
CA THR A 212 6.54 7.22 -11.48
C THR A 212 7.46 8.03 -12.40
N ILE A 213 7.91 7.43 -13.50
CA ILE A 213 8.99 7.98 -14.36
C ILE A 213 8.51 8.46 -15.73
N ARG A 214 7.23 8.30 -16.06
CA ARG A 214 6.63 8.57 -17.38
C ARG A 214 7.03 9.90 -17.96
N GLN A 215 6.96 10.98 -17.20
CA GLN A 215 7.31 12.32 -17.67
C GLN A 215 8.80 12.43 -18.03
N HIS A 216 9.69 11.79 -17.27
CA HIS A 216 11.12 11.76 -17.54
C HIS A 216 11.49 10.88 -18.73
N VAL A 217 10.72 9.80 -18.96
CA VAL A 217 10.86 8.98 -20.18
C VAL A 217 10.42 9.79 -21.40
N ALA A 218 9.29 10.51 -21.32
CA ALA A 218 8.75 11.31 -22.40
C ALA A 218 9.71 12.44 -22.87
N VAL A 219 10.49 13.04 -21.94
CA VAL A 219 11.49 14.06 -22.27
C VAL A 219 12.89 13.50 -22.52
N GLY A 220 13.05 12.16 -22.41
CA GLY A 220 14.30 11.46 -22.70
C GLY A 220 15.37 11.53 -21.60
N ASP A 221 15.01 11.92 -20.36
CA ASP A 221 15.93 11.93 -19.21
C ASP A 221 16.14 10.54 -18.61
N ILE A 222 15.17 9.64 -18.81
CA ILE A 222 15.20 8.26 -18.33
C ILE A 222 14.91 7.30 -19.49
N ARG A 223 15.59 6.17 -19.48
CA ARG A 223 15.36 5.03 -20.37
C ARG A 223 14.86 3.84 -19.56
N ILE A 224 13.78 3.21 -20.03
CA ILE A 224 13.33 1.91 -19.53
C ILE A 224 14.09 0.83 -20.29
N LEU A 225 14.69 -0.12 -19.57
CA LEU A 225 15.46 -1.23 -20.16
C LEU A 225 14.58 -2.45 -20.44
N ALA A 226 13.66 -2.77 -19.55
CA ALA A 226 12.70 -3.86 -19.69
C ALA A 226 11.55 -3.69 -18.69
N VAL A 227 10.39 -4.30 -18.99
CA VAL A 227 9.18 -4.34 -18.16
C VAL A 227 8.84 -5.76 -17.71
N SER A 228 8.13 -5.90 -16.58
CA SER A 228 7.74 -7.20 -15.98
C SER A 228 6.48 -7.82 -16.57
N THR A 229 5.85 -7.21 -17.55
CA THR A 229 4.62 -7.72 -18.17
C THR A 229 4.90 -8.89 -19.11
N SER A 230 3.94 -9.80 -19.25
CA SER A 230 4.04 -10.95 -20.19
C SER A 230 4.01 -10.56 -21.68
N ALA A 231 3.54 -9.34 -21.99
CA ALA A 231 3.56 -8.75 -23.32
C ALA A 231 4.02 -7.29 -23.26
N ARG A 232 4.55 -6.75 -24.36
CA ARG A 232 4.97 -5.34 -24.44
C ARG A 232 3.83 -4.39 -24.18
N VAL A 233 4.14 -3.28 -23.51
CA VAL A 233 3.17 -2.25 -23.14
C VAL A 233 2.96 -1.29 -24.30
N LYS A 234 1.71 -0.94 -24.59
CA LYS A 234 1.37 -0.04 -25.72
C LYS A 234 2.04 1.33 -25.63
N GLU A 235 2.27 1.84 -24.42
CA GLU A 235 2.92 3.13 -24.20
C GLU A 235 4.42 3.11 -24.56
N PHE A 236 5.06 1.94 -24.43
CA PHE A 236 6.50 1.74 -24.69
C PHE A 236 6.72 0.52 -25.60
N PRO A 237 6.24 0.55 -26.84
CA PRO A 237 6.25 -0.63 -27.73
C PRO A 237 7.66 -1.10 -28.09
N GLU A 238 8.66 -0.22 -27.99
CA GLU A 238 10.07 -0.52 -28.21
C GLU A 238 10.73 -1.22 -27.02
N VAL A 239 10.15 -1.09 -25.80
CA VAL A 239 10.72 -1.68 -24.59
C VAL A 239 10.38 -3.16 -24.52
N PRO A 240 11.38 -4.06 -24.44
CA PRO A 240 11.13 -5.49 -24.33
C PRO A 240 10.58 -5.85 -22.95
N THR A 241 9.90 -7.01 -22.88
CA THR A 241 9.58 -7.63 -21.61
C THR A 241 10.79 -8.39 -21.06
N CYS A 242 10.86 -8.57 -19.75
CA CYS A 242 11.89 -9.40 -19.13
C CYS A 242 11.83 -10.83 -19.65
N LYS A 243 10.62 -11.34 -19.91
CA LYS A 243 10.38 -12.67 -20.49
C LYS A 243 10.95 -12.81 -21.91
N GLU A 244 10.75 -11.80 -22.80
CA GLU A 244 11.36 -11.80 -24.15
C GLU A 244 12.88 -11.90 -24.11
N LEU A 245 13.50 -11.42 -23.02
CA LEU A 245 14.94 -11.48 -22.78
C LEU A 245 15.39 -12.73 -22.00
N GLY A 246 14.46 -13.67 -21.73
CA GLY A 246 14.77 -14.97 -21.09
C GLY A 246 14.71 -14.95 -19.56
N TYR A 247 14.19 -13.88 -18.94
CA TYR A 247 14.04 -13.77 -17.48
C TYR A 247 12.60 -14.05 -17.07
N GLU A 248 12.32 -15.33 -16.71
CA GLU A 248 10.98 -15.82 -16.42
C GLU A 248 10.55 -15.64 -14.95
N ALA A 249 11.51 -15.55 -14.01
CA ALA A 249 11.22 -15.46 -12.59
C ALA A 249 10.42 -14.19 -12.19
N ILE A 250 10.37 -13.20 -13.05
CA ILE A 250 9.68 -11.92 -12.87
C ILE A 250 8.62 -11.64 -13.95
N ASP A 251 8.24 -12.68 -14.73
CA ASP A 251 7.16 -12.57 -15.71
C ASP A 251 5.84 -12.28 -14.99
N ASP A 252 5.09 -11.31 -15.49
CA ASP A 252 3.80 -10.85 -14.97
C ASP A 252 3.82 -10.48 -13.47
N PHE A 253 4.96 -9.97 -13.00
CA PHE A 253 5.11 -9.52 -11.61
C PHE A 253 4.32 -8.23 -11.40
N LEU A 254 3.20 -8.33 -10.72
CA LEU A 254 2.30 -7.21 -10.44
C LEU A 254 2.39 -6.76 -8.98
N ASN A 255 2.41 -5.46 -8.79
CA ASN A 255 2.31 -4.81 -7.48
C ASN A 255 0.90 -4.24 -7.29
N PHE A 256 -0.03 -5.06 -6.78
CA PHE A 256 -1.42 -4.66 -6.58
C PHE A 256 -1.58 -3.55 -5.53
N ARG A 257 -2.66 -2.79 -5.67
CA ARG A 257 -3.08 -1.69 -4.80
C ARG A 257 -4.48 -1.93 -4.26
N GLY A 258 -4.73 -1.49 -3.05
CA GLY A 258 -6.04 -1.64 -2.42
C GLY A 258 -6.13 -0.88 -1.09
N TYR A 259 -7.22 -1.13 -0.38
CA TYR A 259 -7.42 -0.62 0.96
C TYR A 259 -7.71 -1.74 1.95
N PHE A 260 -7.38 -1.49 3.21
CA PHE A 260 -7.75 -2.34 4.34
C PHE A 260 -8.10 -1.50 5.57
N VAL A 261 -8.79 -2.13 6.50
CA VAL A 261 -9.17 -1.55 7.80
C VAL A 261 -8.66 -2.43 8.93
N LYS A 262 -8.79 -1.92 10.15
CA LYS A 262 -8.52 -2.69 11.37
C LYS A 262 -9.55 -3.83 11.52
N PRO A 263 -9.14 -5.06 11.87
CA PRO A 263 -10.04 -6.14 12.21
C PRO A 263 -10.97 -5.78 13.38
N GLY A 264 -12.20 -6.28 13.34
CA GLY A 264 -13.23 -5.95 14.32
C GLY A 264 -14.05 -4.70 13.97
N THR A 265 -13.81 -4.07 12.82
CA THR A 265 -14.71 -3.02 12.29
C THR A 265 -16.12 -3.62 12.11
N PRO A 266 -17.18 -2.96 12.62
CA PRO A 266 -18.56 -3.46 12.55
C PRO A 266 -19.03 -3.75 11.12
N GLU A 267 -19.85 -4.79 10.94
CA GLU A 267 -20.25 -5.23 9.59
C GLU A 267 -21.15 -4.22 8.87
N ASP A 268 -21.93 -3.43 9.55
CA ASP A 268 -22.70 -2.33 8.99
C ASP A 268 -21.80 -1.22 8.44
N VAL A 269 -20.73 -0.86 9.15
CA VAL A 269 -19.69 0.07 8.68
C VAL A 269 -18.95 -0.52 7.47
N LEU A 270 -18.58 -1.79 7.54
CA LEU A 270 -17.90 -2.47 6.43
C LEU A 270 -18.75 -2.50 5.16
N LYS A 271 -20.06 -2.67 5.27
CA LYS A 271 -20.98 -2.61 4.11
C LYS A 271 -20.99 -1.23 3.46
N VAL A 272 -20.98 -0.16 4.25
CA VAL A 272 -20.93 1.22 3.71
C VAL A 272 -19.60 1.46 3.00
N LEU A 273 -18.49 1.07 3.62
CA LEU A 273 -17.15 1.20 3.01
C LEU A 273 -17.01 0.37 1.73
N ASP A 274 -17.49 -0.87 1.72
CA ASP A 274 -17.43 -1.77 0.57
C ASP A 274 -18.29 -1.24 -0.61
N GLU A 275 -19.48 -0.72 -0.33
CA GLU A 275 -20.33 -0.11 -1.33
C GLU A 275 -19.71 1.14 -1.95
N ALA A 276 -19.14 2.02 -1.10
CA ALA A 276 -18.42 3.20 -1.57
C ALA A 276 -17.18 2.83 -2.39
N PHE A 277 -16.41 1.83 -1.94
CA PHE A 277 -15.24 1.30 -2.65
C PHE A 277 -15.62 0.76 -4.03
N LYS A 278 -16.67 -0.07 -4.10
CA LYS A 278 -17.17 -0.65 -5.36
C LYS A 278 -17.64 0.44 -6.34
N LYS A 279 -18.40 1.42 -5.85
CA LYS A 279 -18.85 2.54 -6.68
C LYS A 279 -17.66 3.39 -7.16
N ALA A 280 -16.69 3.66 -6.31
CA ALA A 280 -15.47 4.38 -6.68
C ALA A 280 -14.67 3.66 -7.77
N TYR A 281 -14.54 2.34 -7.68
CA TYR A 281 -13.87 1.58 -8.73
C TYR A 281 -14.57 1.71 -10.09
N HIS A 282 -15.90 1.69 -10.13
CA HIS A 282 -16.67 1.81 -11.37
C HIS A 282 -16.97 3.27 -11.76
N ASP A 283 -16.51 4.26 -10.99
CA ASP A 283 -16.67 5.68 -11.34
C ASP A 283 -15.93 5.99 -12.65
N PRO A 284 -16.56 6.64 -13.63
CA PRO A 284 -15.91 6.99 -14.89
C PRO A 284 -14.62 7.77 -14.74
N GLU A 285 -14.50 8.61 -13.70
CA GLU A 285 -13.27 9.35 -13.44
C GLU A 285 -12.12 8.41 -13.05
N TYR A 286 -12.41 7.35 -12.25
CA TYR A 286 -11.40 6.38 -11.91
C TYR A 286 -11.00 5.50 -13.10
N GLN A 287 -11.95 5.10 -13.94
CA GLN A 287 -11.65 4.33 -15.16
C GLN A 287 -10.78 5.15 -16.13
N ALA A 288 -11.08 6.45 -16.30
CA ALA A 288 -10.22 7.34 -17.07
C ALA A 288 -8.82 7.51 -16.47
N PHE A 289 -8.71 7.51 -15.14
CA PHE A 289 -7.42 7.54 -14.44
C PHE A 289 -6.60 6.28 -14.71
N ILE A 290 -7.20 5.08 -14.60
CA ILE A 290 -6.54 3.80 -14.93
C ILE A 290 -6.01 3.83 -16.36
N GLU A 291 -6.84 4.26 -17.32
CA GLU A 291 -6.45 4.32 -18.74
C GLU A 291 -5.31 5.32 -18.97
N LYS A 292 -5.44 6.54 -18.41
CA LYS A 292 -4.43 7.59 -18.53
C LYS A 292 -3.09 7.17 -17.92
N GLU A 293 -3.12 6.54 -16.75
CA GLU A 293 -1.91 6.12 -16.04
C GLU A 293 -1.42 4.72 -16.48
N GLN A 294 -2.09 4.10 -17.47
CA GLN A 294 -1.75 2.77 -18.00
C GLN A 294 -1.58 1.71 -16.89
N LEU A 295 -2.44 1.82 -15.86
CA LEU A 295 -2.46 0.86 -14.77
C LEU A 295 -3.20 -0.41 -15.18
N VAL A 296 -2.86 -1.52 -14.57
CA VAL A 296 -3.57 -2.79 -14.78
C VAL A 296 -4.84 -2.77 -13.95
N PRO A 297 -6.04 -2.88 -14.56
CA PRO A 297 -7.28 -3.05 -13.82
C PRO A 297 -7.21 -4.29 -12.93
N PHE A 298 -7.37 -4.14 -11.62
CA PHE A 298 -7.24 -5.25 -10.68
C PHE A 298 -8.24 -5.11 -9.53
N TYR A 299 -9.51 -5.37 -9.83
CA TYR A 299 -10.58 -5.28 -8.85
C TYR A 299 -10.87 -6.62 -8.18
N LYS A 300 -10.84 -6.63 -6.86
CA LYS A 300 -11.38 -7.67 -5.99
C LYS A 300 -12.09 -7.00 -4.82
N GLY A 301 -13.39 -7.24 -4.70
CA GLY A 301 -14.18 -6.80 -3.54
C GLY A 301 -14.19 -7.84 -2.43
N ARG A 302 -14.88 -7.52 -1.33
CA ARG A 302 -15.12 -8.49 -0.25
C ARG A 302 -16.13 -9.56 -0.69
N PRO A 303 -16.00 -10.85 -0.30
CA PRO A 303 -14.90 -11.43 0.52
C PRO A 303 -13.67 -11.87 -0.28
N GLU A 304 -13.71 -11.81 -1.63
CA GLU A 304 -12.68 -12.35 -2.53
C GLU A 304 -11.28 -11.82 -2.22
N VAL A 305 -11.17 -10.52 -1.90
CA VAL A 305 -9.88 -9.90 -1.62
C VAL A 305 -9.18 -10.48 -0.39
N GLY A 306 -9.93 -10.91 0.62
CA GLY A 306 -9.35 -11.55 1.82
C GLY A 306 -8.71 -12.89 1.49
N GLU A 307 -9.39 -13.74 0.72
CA GLU A 307 -8.85 -15.02 0.24
C GLU A 307 -7.64 -14.81 -0.66
N TYR A 308 -7.73 -13.86 -1.58
CA TYR A 308 -6.63 -13.49 -2.46
C TYR A 308 -5.40 -13.04 -1.66
N PHE A 309 -5.57 -12.13 -0.70
CA PHE A 309 -4.46 -11.60 0.10
C PHE A 309 -3.75 -12.69 0.91
N ASN A 310 -4.52 -13.57 1.59
CA ASN A 310 -3.97 -14.68 2.35
C ASN A 310 -3.17 -15.64 1.44
N LYS A 311 -3.73 -15.99 0.28
CA LYS A 311 -3.06 -16.83 -0.71
C LYS A 311 -1.78 -16.16 -1.23
N PHE A 312 -1.82 -14.86 -1.49
CA PHE A 312 -0.67 -14.10 -1.96
C PHE A 312 0.47 -14.07 -0.92
N VAL A 313 0.15 -13.87 0.36
CA VAL A 313 1.17 -13.92 1.45
C VAL A 313 1.83 -15.29 1.49
N ALA A 314 1.06 -16.38 1.42
CA ALA A 314 1.62 -17.74 1.39
C ALA A 314 2.52 -17.98 0.17
N GLN A 315 2.11 -17.54 -1.02
CA GLN A 315 2.94 -17.62 -2.23
C GLN A 315 4.21 -16.77 -2.12
N ALA A 316 4.12 -15.58 -1.53
CA ALA A 316 5.27 -14.71 -1.27
C ALA A 316 6.28 -15.37 -0.32
N GLU A 317 5.81 -16.14 0.68
CA GLU A 317 6.70 -16.92 1.56
C GLU A 317 7.48 -18.00 0.79
N GLU A 318 6.82 -18.72 -0.11
CA GLU A 318 7.47 -19.74 -0.96
C GLU A 318 8.50 -19.10 -1.89
N LEU A 319 8.16 -18.00 -2.54
CA LEU A 319 9.06 -17.23 -3.40
C LEU A 319 10.32 -16.77 -2.65
N ILE A 320 10.16 -16.21 -1.47
CA ILE A 320 11.29 -15.71 -0.65
C ILE A 320 12.14 -16.87 -0.13
N LYS A 321 11.53 -18.00 0.30
CA LYS A 321 12.26 -19.19 0.75
C LYS A 321 13.01 -19.88 -0.39
N GLY A 322 12.40 -19.99 -1.57
CA GLY A 322 13.03 -20.53 -2.77
C GLY A 322 14.10 -19.63 -3.38
N GLY A 323 14.12 -18.36 -2.99
CA GLY A 323 15.11 -17.34 -3.39
C GLY A 323 16.38 -17.31 -2.53
N LYS A 324 16.44 -18.07 -1.42
CA LYS A 324 17.60 -18.13 -0.49
C LYS A 324 18.61 -19.19 -0.90
#